data_c9c33d04ca7424abd68001cb667b11b0
#
_entry.id   c9c33d04ca7424abd68001cb667b11b0
#
_cell.length_a   1.000
_cell.length_b   1.000
_cell.length_c   1.000
_cell.angle_alpha   90.00
_cell.angle_beta   90.00
_cell.angle_gamma   90.00
#
_symmetry.space_group_name_H-M   'P 1'
#
loop_
_entity.id
_entity.type
_entity.pdbx_description
1 polymer ?
#
loop_
_entity_poly.entity_id
_entity_poly.type
_entity_poly.pdbx_seq_one_letter_code
_entity_poly.pdbx_strand_id
1 'polypeptide(L)'
;MNQGDKSKLKLMVVDDEPDNLDLLYRTFRRDFQVYKADSALSALQILDREGEMAVIISDQRMPEMNGTEFLGKTVERFPDTIRILLTGYTDVEDLVEAINAGQVFKYITKPWNPEELKSVIQQASETYKYYKQRTLALRRALRRESLFNDVMRVIRESLDYSSMLQTIVQTVGGTFEANFCMLRPVDGGSLLPSAFSYQPSASEASNFSFKEDLLVQAVQTRQTQLHQTRENDRNGVELAVPLTYQQELLAVLALCQEGSASPWSSEDIELIEGVAEQAALALSQAKLYQRTLDLAQQMRNELEVARQIQTNLLRQSWPDFETVKVQACCYPAREVGGDFFEVYVHSQGDIWLAVGDVSGKGVPAALFMASAISVMRRELSQETSPEPDQVMQNLNSSLSDDLIGNNHFITMVVARYTPSTGKLVYANAGHIYPLVWSHTAVLAGANGATEVEPNFLKTRGVPLGILPVWKGKAGAIDLQSGDVFLLTSDGITEATVTNQAVGSGEQTRSMLQQDGLWKLLVQQHSSLNLDSLLARIRADNPVQEDDQTILSLEVL
;
A
#
# COMPACT_ATOMS: atom_id res chain seq x y z
N MET A 1 -40.81 -33.09 19.81
CA MET A 1 -40.44 -33.63 21.15
C MET A 1 -39.92 -35.04 20.94
N ASN A 2 -38.65 -35.19 20.67
CA ASN A 2 -37.96 -36.47 20.68
C ASN A 2 -37.01 -36.45 21.85
N GLN A 3 -37.29 -37.26 22.87
CA GLN A 3 -36.37 -37.52 23.96
C GLN A 3 -35.16 -38.27 23.36
N GLY A 4 -34.11 -37.52 23.01
CA GLY A 4 -32.84 -38.13 22.65
C GLY A 4 -32.36 -38.98 23.81
N ASP A 5 -32.02 -40.22 23.50
CA ASP A 5 -31.40 -41.22 24.35
C ASP A 5 -30.16 -40.59 25.04
N LYS A 6 -30.32 -40.11 26.28
CA LYS A 6 -29.20 -39.59 27.06
C LYS A 6 -28.34 -40.77 27.42
N SER A 7 -27.35 -41.09 26.62
CA SER A 7 -26.33 -42.09 26.98
C SER A 7 -25.78 -41.74 28.37
N LYS A 8 -25.89 -42.74 29.29
CA LYS A 8 -25.39 -42.58 30.66
C LYS A 8 -23.91 -42.27 30.64
N LEU A 9 -23.44 -41.33 31.49
CA LEU A 9 -22.05 -41.06 31.65
C LEU A 9 -21.30 -42.31 32.15
N LYS A 10 -20.08 -42.50 31.66
CA LYS A 10 -19.18 -43.59 32.07
C LYS A 10 -18.55 -43.26 33.43
N LEU A 11 -18.70 -44.16 34.36
CA LEU A 11 -18.10 -44.12 35.70
C LEU A 11 -17.20 -45.36 35.88
N MET A 12 -15.95 -45.15 36.23
CA MET A 12 -15.05 -46.25 36.60
C MET A 12 -14.92 -46.33 38.10
N VAL A 13 -14.96 -47.54 38.65
CA VAL A 13 -14.68 -47.84 40.05
C VAL A 13 -13.54 -48.83 40.15
N VAL A 14 -12.54 -48.53 40.96
CA VAL A 14 -11.28 -49.28 41.10
C VAL A 14 -11.03 -49.55 42.57
N ASP A 15 -11.06 -50.82 43.00
CA ASP A 15 -10.82 -51.25 44.38
C ASP A 15 -10.38 -52.74 44.31
N ASP A 16 -9.41 -53.15 45.10
CA ASP A 16 -8.94 -54.53 45.12
C ASP A 16 -9.85 -55.47 45.94
N GLU A 17 -10.75 -54.88 46.71
CA GLU A 17 -11.77 -55.61 47.47
C GLU A 17 -13.06 -55.81 46.64
N PRO A 18 -13.45 -57.07 46.29
CA PRO A 18 -14.63 -57.35 45.47
C PRO A 18 -15.94 -56.83 46.08
N ASP A 19 -16.06 -56.82 47.42
CA ASP A 19 -17.23 -56.35 48.12
C ASP A 19 -17.46 -54.85 47.95
N ASN A 20 -16.39 -54.08 47.95
CA ASN A 20 -16.42 -52.64 47.68
C ASN A 20 -16.82 -52.34 46.23
N LEU A 21 -16.25 -53.09 45.28
CA LEU A 21 -16.61 -52.96 43.86
C LEU A 21 -18.08 -53.24 43.64
N ASP A 22 -18.62 -54.28 44.28
CA ASP A 22 -20.02 -54.64 44.11
C ASP A 22 -20.94 -53.62 44.78
N LEU A 23 -20.56 -53.08 45.94
CA LEU A 23 -21.31 -52.02 46.60
C LEU A 23 -21.35 -50.76 45.74
N LEU A 24 -20.23 -50.28 45.21
CA LEU A 24 -20.14 -49.12 44.36
C LEU A 24 -20.93 -49.33 43.04
N TYR A 25 -20.80 -50.51 42.43
CA TYR A 25 -21.55 -50.85 41.24
C TYR A 25 -23.08 -50.79 41.48
N ARG A 26 -23.57 -51.40 42.55
CA ARG A 26 -25.01 -51.39 42.89
C ARG A 26 -25.50 -49.95 43.14
N THR A 27 -24.66 -49.11 43.73
CA THR A 27 -25.00 -47.74 44.09
C THR A 27 -25.20 -46.89 42.82
N PHE A 28 -24.32 -47.02 41.80
CA PHE A 28 -24.28 -46.10 40.66
C PHE A 28 -24.83 -46.66 39.32
N ARG A 29 -25.07 -47.93 39.15
CA ARG A 29 -25.53 -48.55 37.87
C ARG A 29 -26.84 -47.99 37.33
N ARG A 30 -27.66 -47.35 38.15
CA ARG A 30 -28.92 -46.74 37.70
C ARG A 30 -28.68 -45.43 36.96
N ASP A 31 -27.68 -44.67 37.40
CA ASP A 31 -27.42 -43.31 36.91
C ASP A 31 -26.24 -43.24 35.92
N PHE A 32 -25.31 -44.17 36.01
CA PHE A 32 -24.11 -44.26 35.20
C PHE A 32 -23.95 -45.61 34.49
N GLN A 33 -23.12 -45.61 33.44
CA GLN A 33 -22.54 -46.81 32.87
C GLN A 33 -21.28 -47.13 33.68
N VAL A 34 -21.34 -48.09 34.58
CA VAL A 34 -20.29 -48.37 35.56
C VAL A 34 -19.34 -49.47 35.05
N TYR A 35 -18.06 -49.16 35.02
CA TYR A 35 -16.95 -50.07 34.76
C TYR A 35 -16.24 -50.43 36.05
N LYS A 36 -16.02 -51.75 36.29
CA LYS A 36 -15.32 -52.23 37.49
C LYS A 36 -13.91 -52.68 37.13
N ALA A 37 -12.92 -52.29 37.95
CA ALA A 37 -11.57 -52.77 37.86
C ALA A 37 -11.10 -53.18 39.25
N ASP A 38 -10.47 -54.36 39.33
CA ASP A 38 -9.96 -54.96 40.56
C ASP A 38 -8.52 -54.50 40.87
N SER A 39 -7.92 -53.72 40.00
CA SER A 39 -6.54 -53.24 40.15
C SER A 39 -6.32 -52.01 39.26
N ALA A 40 -5.31 -51.21 39.54
CA ALA A 40 -4.87 -50.08 38.72
C ALA A 40 -4.52 -50.51 37.29
N LEU A 41 -3.90 -51.67 37.12
CA LEU A 41 -3.51 -52.20 35.79
C LEU A 41 -4.77 -52.58 34.97
N SER A 42 -5.74 -53.28 35.60
CA SER A 42 -7.01 -53.59 35.00
C SER A 42 -7.79 -52.32 34.60
N ALA A 43 -7.73 -51.29 35.44
CA ALA A 43 -8.36 -50.01 35.12
C ALA A 43 -7.73 -49.30 33.91
N LEU A 44 -6.41 -49.33 33.77
CA LEU A 44 -5.70 -48.80 32.59
C LEU A 44 -6.07 -49.53 31.31
N GLN A 45 -6.19 -50.90 31.36
CA GLN A 45 -6.64 -51.66 30.21
C GLN A 45 -8.08 -51.37 29.78
N ILE A 46 -8.95 -51.14 30.77
CA ILE A 46 -10.33 -50.68 30.47
C ILE A 46 -10.35 -49.32 29.82
N LEU A 47 -9.52 -48.37 30.30
CA LEU A 47 -9.38 -47.03 29.71
C LEU A 47 -8.83 -47.09 28.27
N ASP A 48 -7.93 -48.04 27.96
CA ASP A 48 -7.42 -48.28 26.61
C ASP A 48 -8.52 -48.76 25.66
N ARG A 49 -9.41 -49.59 26.11
CA ARG A 49 -10.47 -50.19 25.30
C ARG A 49 -11.71 -49.29 25.19
N GLU A 50 -12.15 -48.73 26.30
CA GLU A 50 -13.43 -48.01 26.41
C GLU A 50 -13.28 -46.50 26.26
N GLY A 51 -12.04 -45.97 26.36
CA GLY A 51 -11.75 -44.55 26.30
C GLY A 51 -12.07 -43.81 27.60
N GLU A 52 -12.30 -42.53 27.46
CA GLU A 52 -12.49 -41.56 28.56
C GLU A 52 -13.71 -41.89 29.44
N MET A 53 -13.51 -41.78 30.75
CA MET A 53 -14.54 -41.88 31.77
C MET A 53 -14.93 -40.47 32.28
N ALA A 54 -16.16 -40.22 32.60
CA ALA A 54 -16.58 -38.94 33.21
C ALA A 54 -16.03 -38.80 34.61
N VAL A 55 -16.11 -39.89 35.41
CA VAL A 55 -15.60 -39.93 36.79
C VAL A 55 -14.87 -41.25 36.99
N ILE A 56 -13.74 -41.19 37.69
CA ILE A 56 -12.99 -42.35 38.18
C ILE A 56 -13.01 -42.27 39.71
N ILE A 57 -13.42 -43.36 40.35
CA ILE A 57 -13.30 -43.57 41.80
C ILE A 57 -12.26 -44.64 42.00
N SER A 58 -11.19 -44.37 42.72
CA SER A 58 -10.15 -45.34 43.02
C SER A 58 -9.90 -45.47 44.49
N ASP A 59 -9.70 -46.72 44.95
CA ASP A 59 -9.09 -46.92 46.27
C ASP A 59 -7.62 -46.44 46.27
N GLN A 60 -7.17 -46.01 47.46
CA GLN A 60 -5.76 -45.56 47.65
C GLN A 60 -4.85 -46.77 47.79
N ARG A 61 -5.21 -47.81 48.53
CA ARG A 61 -4.34 -48.90 48.86
C ARG A 61 -4.64 -50.12 47.97
N MET A 62 -3.95 -50.19 46.88
CA MET A 62 -4.03 -51.32 45.96
C MET A 62 -2.66 -51.96 45.76
N PRO A 63 -2.61 -53.30 45.53
CA PRO A 63 -1.34 -53.96 45.16
C PRO A 63 -0.72 -53.39 43.91
N GLU A 64 0.61 -53.42 43.83
CA GLU A 64 1.46 -53.02 42.67
C GLU A 64 1.45 -51.51 42.37
N MET A 65 0.31 -50.85 42.35
CA MET A 65 0.17 -49.44 42.05
C MET A 65 -0.96 -48.84 42.91
N ASN A 66 -0.62 -47.80 43.68
CA ASN A 66 -1.59 -47.14 44.54
C ASN A 66 -2.54 -46.21 43.74
N GLY A 67 -3.64 -45.74 44.39
CA GLY A 67 -4.65 -44.95 43.71
C GLY A 67 -4.16 -43.61 43.20
N THR A 68 -3.29 -42.93 43.94
CA THR A 68 -2.72 -41.64 43.52
C THR A 68 -1.81 -41.79 42.31
N GLU A 69 -0.96 -42.80 42.26
CA GLU A 69 -0.12 -43.11 41.08
C GLU A 69 -0.96 -43.47 39.87
N PHE A 70 -2.01 -44.29 40.03
CA PHE A 70 -2.94 -44.64 38.97
C PHE A 70 -3.66 -43.41 38.42
N LEU A 71 -4.26 -42.58 39.30
CA LEU A 71 -5.00 -41.39 38.88
C LEU A 71 -4.07 -40.40 38.18
N GLY A 72 -2.84 -40.22 38.69
CA GLY A 72 -1.81 -39.38 38.05
C GLY A 72 -1.52 -39.75 36.60
N LYS A 73 -1.43 -41.06 36.27
CA LYS A 73 -1.22 -41.54 34.91
C LYS A 73 -2.36 -41.25 33.95
N THR A 74 -3.55 -40.96 34.47
CA THR A 74 -4.73 -40.64 33.65
C THR A 74 -4.84 -39.15 33.33
N VAL A 75 -4.11 -38.24 33.99
CA VAL A 75 -4.27 -36.78 33.91
C VAL A 75 -3.98 -36.26 32.50
N GLU A 76 -2.83 -36.61 31.95
CA GLU A 76 -2.41 -36.12 30.61
C GLU A 76 -3.31 -36.67 29.51
N ARG A 77 -3.74 -37.93 29.65
CA ARG A 77 -4.52 -38.61 28.60
C ARG A 77 -5.99 -38.21 28.61
N PHE A 78 -6.57 -38.00 29.80
CA PHE A 78 -7.99 -37.66 29.99
C PHE A 78 -8.13 -36.46 30.93
N PRO A 79 -7.76 -35.25 30.50
CA PRO A 79 -7.72 -34.08 31.35
C PRO A 79 -9.08 -33.68 31.92
N ASP A 80 -10.16 -33.92 31.18
CA ASP A 80 -11.53 -33.58 31.59
C ASP A 80 -12.12 -34.54 32.63
N THR A 81 -11.56 -35.78 32.76
CA THR A 81 -12.02 -36.78 33.72
C THR A 81 -11.89 -36.31 35.17
N ILE A 82 -12.95 -36.47 35.94
CA ILE A 82 -12.93 -36.11 37.38
C ILE A 82 -12.51 -37.32 38.18
N ARG A 83 -11.52 -37.16 39.06
CA ARG A 83 -10.83 -38.21 39.80
C ARG A 83 -11.14 -38.08 41.27
N ILE A 84 -11.64 -39.15 41.87
CA ILE A 84 -11.99 -39.22 43.28
C ILE A 84 -11.25 -40.37 43.92
N LEU A 85 -10.69 -40.14 45.08
CA LEU A 85 -9.92 -41.14 45.82
C LEU A 85 -10.66 -41.57 47.07
N LEU A 86 -10.74 -42.88 47.30
CA LEU A 86 -11.22 -43.46 48.55
C LEU A 86 -10.02 -43.80 49.44
N THR A 87 -10.03 -43.41 50.72
CA THR A 87 -8.84 -43.56 51.57
C THR A 87 -9.21 -43.85 53.01
N GLY A 88 -8.30 -44.51 53.74
CA GLY A 88 -8.40 -44.68 55.21
C GLY A 88 -7.81 -43.46 55.95
N TYR A 89 -8.03 -43.39 57.26
CA TYR A 89 -7.64 -42.27 58.13
C TYR A 89 -6.11 -41.99 58.22
N THR A 90 -5.24 -42.85 57.68
CA THR A 90 -3.78 -42.83 57.94
C THR A 90 -2.94 -42.24 56.81
N ASP A 91 -3.52 -41.83 55.71
CA ASP A 91 -2.76 -41.53 54.46
C ASP A 91 -2.82 -40.02 54.06
N VAL A 92 -2.90 -39.12 55.04
CA VAL A 92 -3.24 -37.71 54.84
C VAL A 92 -2.13 -36.89 54.18
N GLU A 93 -0.86 -37.21 54.35
CA GLU A 93 0.28 -36.41 53.82
C GLU A 93 0.41 -36.57 52.29
N ASP A 94 0.35 -37.79 51.74
CA ASP A 94 0.42 -38.08 50.27
C ASP A 94 -0.82 -37.54 49.54
N LEU A 95 -1.94 -37.43 50.22
CA LEU A 95 -3.19 -36.89 49.70
C LEU A 95 -3.16 -35.38 49.43
N VAL A 96 -2.51 -34.62 50.33
CA VAL A 96 -2.42 -33.17 50.19
C VAL A 96 -1.57 -32.80 48.97
N GLU A 97 -0.52 -33.58 48.67
CA GLU A 97 0.32 -33.36 47.53
C GLU A 97 -0.42 -33.68 46.21
N ALA A 98 -1.17 -34.80 46.13
CA ALA A 98 -1.96 -35.17 44.97
C ALA A 98 -3.11 -34.19 44.66
N ILE A 99 -3.73 -33.60 45.68
CA ILE A 99 -4.75 -32.56 45.51
C ILE A 99 -4.12 -31.27 45.03
N ASN A 100 -3.01 -30.83 45.62
CA ASN A 100 -2.29 -29.62 45.27
C ASN A 100 -1.71 -29.69 43.83
N ALA A 101 -1.33 -30.89 43.38
CA ALA A 101 -0.92 -31.16 41.99
C ALA A 101 -2.11 -31.22 41.01
N GLY A 102 -3.35 -31.07 41.43
CA GLY A 102 -4.55 -31.11 40.58
C GLY A 102 -4.89 -32.52 40.04
N GLN A 103 -4.28 -33.56 40.59
CA GLN A 103 -4.47 -34.94 40.14
C GLN A 103 -5.77 -35.54 40.67
N VAL A 104 -6.27 -35.10 41.82
CA VAL A 104 -7.47 -35.59 42.51
C VAL A 104 -8.43 -34.43 42.79
N PHE A 105 -9.69 -34.56 42.35
CA PHE A 105 -10.73 -33.57 42.61
C PHE A 105 -11.19 -33.55 44.07
N LYS A 106 -11.36 -34.74 44.65
CA LYS A 106 -11.79 -34.91 46.03
C LYS A 106 -11.39 -36.27 46.55
N TYR A 107 -11.13 -36.37 47.86
CA TYR A 107 -11.03 -37.65 48.54
C TYR A 107 -12.21 -37.87 49.47
N ILE A 108 -12.50 -39.13 49.74
CA ILE A 108 -13.58 -39.61 50.64
C ILE A 108 -12.98 -40.65 51.57
N THR A 109 -13.21 -40.47 52.88
CA THR A 109 -12.68 -41.38 53.89
C THR A 109 -13.55 -42.62 54.06
N LYS A 110 -12.92 -43.78 54.17
CA LYS A 110 -13.57 -45.05 54.53
C LYS A 110 -13.78 -45.14 56.06
N PRO A 111 -14.95 -45.58 56.59
CA PRO A 111 -16.16 -45.95 55.84
C PRO A 111 -16.92 -44.69 55.38
N TRP A 112 -17.39 -44.69 54.13
CA TRP A 112 -18.15 -43.58 53.55
C TRP A 112 -19.66 -43.67 53.82
N ASN A 113 -20.29 -42.49 53.86
CA ASN A 113 -21.75 -42.42 53.82
C ASN A 113 -22.25 -42.52 52.38
N PRO A 114 -23.18 -43.44 52.04
CA PRO A 114 -23.68 -43.61 50.66
C PRO A 114 -24.32 -42.34 50.08
N GLU A 115 -25.03 -41.55 50.84
CA GLU A 115 -25.68 -40.33 50.35
C GLU A 115 -24.66 -39.21 50.09
N GLU A 116 -23.62 -39.10 50.95
CA GLU A 116 -22.51 -38.18 50.75
C GLU A 116 -21.72 -38.56 49.48
N LEU A 117 -21.41 -39.84 49.31
CA LEU A 117 -20.72 -40.33 48.11
C LEU A 117 -21.51 -40.02 46.85
N LYS A 118 -22.84 -40.27 46.84
CA LYS A 118 -23.70 -39.93 45.71
C LYS A 118 -23.66 -38.42 45.40
N SER A 119 -23.75 -37.57 46.39
CA SER A 119 -23.68 -36.11 46.22
C SER A 119 -22.39 -35.68 45.59
N VAL A 120 -21.25 -36.25 46.02
CA VAL A 120 -19.92 -35.96 45.46
C VAL A 120 -19.82 -36.41 44.00
N ILE A 121 -20.33 -37.61 43.67
CA ILE A 121 -20.31 -38.12 42.30
C ILE A 121 -21.25 -37.31 41.40
N GLN A 122 -22.37 -36.84 41.89
CA GLN A 122 -23.25 -35.92 41.19
C GLN A 122 -22.53 -34.63 40.83
N GLN A 123 -21.90 -34.00 41.82
CA GLN A 123 -21.10 -32.80 41.63
C GLN A 123 -19.94 -33.02 40.64
N ALA A 124 -19.23 -34.14 40.75
CA ALA A 124 -18.16 -34.55 39.82
C ALA A 124 -18.68 -34.66 38.38
N SER A 125 -19.85 -35.28 38.23
CA SER A 125 -20.47 -35.45 36.88
C SER A 125 -20.86 -34.12 36.24
N GLU A 126 -21.34 -33.16 37.03
CA GLU A 126 -21.68 -31.82 36.58
C GLU A 126 -20.40 -31.05 36.20
N THR A 127 -19.36 -31.16 36.99
CA THR A 127 -18.04 -30.57 36.74
C THR A 127 -17.42 -31.14 35.44
N TYR A 128 -17.51 -32.48 35.24
CA TYR A 128 -17.06 -33.09 34.00
C TYR A 128 -17.80 -32.55 32.77
N LYS A 129 -19.15 -32.46 32.84
CA LYS A 129 -19.94 -31.91 31.73
C LYS A 129 -19.50 -30.47 31.40
N TYR A 130 -19.31 -29.67 32.42
CA TYR A 130 -18.86 -28.29 32.25
C TYR A 130 -17.47 -28.20 31.57
N TYR A 131 -16.48 -28.96 32.08
CA TYR A 131 -15.14 -28.98 31.48
C TYR A 131 -15.19 -29.52 30.04
N LYS A 132 -15.92 -30.60 29.80
CA LYS A 132 -16.04 -31.18 28.48
C LYS A 132 -16.65 -30.21 27.46
N GLN A 133 -17.70 -29.51 27.84
CA GLN A 133 -18.31 -28.49 26.98
C GLN A 133 -17.32 -27.36 26.69
N ARG A 134 -16.60 -26.89 27.70
CA ARG A 134 -15.60 -25.82 27.55
C ARG A 134 -14.45 -26.26 26.64
N THR A 135 -13.90 -27.45 26.85
CA THR A 135 -12.80 -27.99 26.04
C THR A 135 -13.24 -28.15 24.57
N LEU A 136 -14.44 -28.67 24.32
CA LEU A 136 -14.99 -28.80 22.98
C LEU A 136 -15.21 -27.44 22.32
N ALA A 137 -15.77 -26.48 23.05
CA ALA A 137 -15.97 -25.12 22.54
C ALA A 137 -14.65 -24.45 22.18
N LEU A 138 -13.62 -24.59 23.04
CA LEU A 138 -12.29 -24.04 22.78
C LEU A 138 -11.64 -24.69 21.55
N ARG A 139 -11.69 -26.00 21.42
CA ARG A 139 -11.17 -26.71 20.23
C ARG A 139 -11.85 -26.26 18.94
N ARG A 140 -13.17 -26.08 18.96
CA ARG A 140 -13.93 -25.54 17.82
C ARG A 140 -13.49 -24.12 17.48
N ALA A 141 -13.37 -23.25 18.50
CA ALA A 141 -12.92 -21.88 18.29
C ALA A 141 -11.53 -21.80 17.69
N LEU A 142 -10.57 -22.58 18.20
CA LEU A 142 -9.20 -22.64 17.66
C LEU A 142 -9.15 -23.17 16.22
N ARG A 143 -9.94 -24.20 15.91
CA ARG A 143 -10.04 -24.73 14.55
C ARG A 143 -10.63 -23.71 13.59
N ARG A 144 -11.68 -22.99 14.02
CA ARG A 144 -12.31 -21.91 13.25
C ARG A 144 -11.31 -20.79 12.97
N GLU A 145 -10.57 -20.36 14.00
CA GLU A 145 -9.54 -19.31 13.86
C GLU A 145 -8.42 -19.72 12.92
N SER A 146 -7.92 -20.95 13.03
CA SER A 146 -6.87 -21.47 12.13
C SER A 146 -7.31 -21.51 10.68
N LEU A 147 -8.49 -22.06 10.39
CA LEU A 147 -9.05 -22.11 9.04
C LEU A 147 -9.27 -20.71 8.47
N PHE A 148 -9.81 -19.81 9.27
CA PHE A 148 -10.02 -18.42 8.88
C PHE A 148 -8.71 -17.72 8.52
N ASN A 149 -7.68 -17.86 9.37
CA ASN A 149 -6.37 -17.23 9.14
C ASN A 149 -5.67 -17.81 7.90
N ASP A 150 -5.76 -19.11 7.65
CA ASP A 150 -5.18 -19.75 6.47
C ASP A 150 -5.83 -19.24 5.18
N VAL A 151 -7.16 -19.18 5.14
CA VAL A 151 -7.90 -18.62 4.00
C VAL A 151 -7.53 -17.17 3.76
N MET A 152 -7.50 -16.35 4.82
CA MET A 152 -7.21 -14.93 4.71
C MET A 152 -5.76 -14.64 4.31
N ARG A 153 -4.81 -15.47 4.72
CA ARG A 153 -3.42 -15.34 4.26
C ARG A 153 -3.32 -15.50 2.75
N VAL A 154 -3.92 -16.54 2.20
CA VAL A 154 -3.89 -16.83 0.76
C VAL A 154 -4.58 -15.72 -0.05
N ILE A 155 -5.71 -15.19 0.43
CA ILE A 155 -6.42 -14.08 -0.22
C ILE A 155 -5.56 -12.81 -0.26
N ARG A 156 -4.87 -12.47 0.84
CA ARG A 156 -4.04 -11.26 0.94
C ARG A 156 -2.75 -11.31 0.11
N GLU A 157 -2.27 -12.48 -0.25
CA GLU A 157 -1.10 -12.66 -1.11
C GLU A 157 -1.38 -12.29 -2.58
N SER A 158 -2.65 -12.21 -2.99
CA SER A 158 -3.06 -11.77 -4.32
C SER A 158 -3.00 -10.25 -4.44
N LEU A 159 -2.19 -9.74 -5.36
CA LEU A 159 -2.00 -8.30 -5.58
C LEU A 159 -2.95 -7.70 -6.63
N ASP A 160 -3.47 -8.52 -7.53
CA ASP A 160 -4.33 -8.12 -8.63
C ASP A 160 -5.79 -8.49 -8.36
N TYR A 161 -6.72 -7.59 -8.71
CA TYR A 161 -8.16 -7.77 -8.46
C TYR A 161 -8.72 -9.07 -9.07
N SER A 162 -8.37 -9.37 -10.32
CA SER A 162 -8.86 -10.58 -11.01
C SER A 162 -8.27 -11.85 -10.41
N SER A 163 -6.99 -11.83 -10.09
CA SER A 163 -6.31 -12.94 -9.40
C SER A 163 -6.89 -13.18 -8.01
N MET A 164 -7.27 -12.13 -7.30
CA MET A 164 -7.91 -12.22 -5.98
C MET A 164 -9.28 -12.89 -6.07
N LEU A 165 -10.11 -12.54 -7.05
CA LEU A 165 -11.41 -13.19 -7.29
C LEU A 165 -11.26 -14.70 -7.52
N GLN A 166 -10.28 -15.10 -8.34
CA GLN A 166 -9.98 -16.51 -8.60
C GLN A 166 -9.44 -17.22 -7.35
N THR A 167 -8.58 -16.56 -6.59
CA THR A 167 -8.01 -17.09 -5.33
C THR A 167 -9.09 -17.33 -4.28
N ILE A 168 -10.04 -16.40 -4.12
CA ILE A 168 -11.17 -16.56 -3.18
C ILE A 168 -11.97 -17.82 -3.52
N VAL A 169 -12.33 -17.98 -4.79
CA VAL A 169 -13.13 -19.13 -5.25
C VAL A 169 -12.40 -20.45 -5.01
N GLN A 170 -11.12 -20.53 -5.35
CA GLN A 170 -10.31 -21.73 -5.17
C GLN A 170 -10.13 -22.08 -3.70
N THR A 171 -9.81 -21.08 -2.88
CA THR A 171 -9.54 -21.30 -1.47
C THR A 171 -10.80 -21.66 -0.71
N VAL A 172 -11.90 -20.93 -0.93
CA VAL A 172 -13.17 -21.23 -0.26
C VAL A 172 -13.74 -22.56 -0.74
N GLY A 173 -13.78 -22.79 -2.06
CA GLY A 173 -14.27 -24.04 -2.63
C GLY A 173 -13.50 -25.26 -2.11
N GLY A 174 -12.18 -25.19 -2.03
CA GLY A 174 -11.34 -26.26 -1.50
C GLY A 174 -11.47 -26.46 0.01
N THR A 175 -11.50 -25.37 0.79
CA THR A 175 -11.57 -25.43 2.26
C THR A 175 -12.89 -26.00 2.77
N PHE A 176 -14.00 -25.67 2.10
CA PHE A 176 -15.34 -26.13 2.47
C PHE A 176 -15.81 -27.35 1.68
N GLU A 177 -14.90 -28.01 0.96
CA GLU A 177 -15.17 -29.24 0.19
C GLU A 177 -16.38 -29.11 -0.72
N ALA A 178 -16.50 -27.93 -1.38
CA ALA A 178 -17.59 -27.69 -2.31
C ALA A 178 -17.39 -28.48 -3.62
N ASN A 179 -18.44 -29.09 -4.15
CA ASN A 179 -18.42 -29.73 -5.47
C ASN A 179 -18.32 -28.69 -6.59
N PHE A 180 -18.84 -27.49 -6.33
CA PHE A 180 -18.74 -26.33 -7.21
C PHE A 180 -18.71 -25.06 -6.37
N CYS A 181 -17.83 -24.13 -6.70
CA CYS A 181 -17.79 -22.81 -6.12
C CYS A 181 -17.66 -21.78 -7.24
N MET A 182 -18.42 -20.69 -7.17
CA MET A 182 -18.41 -19.62 -8.16
C MET A 182 -18.50 -18.27 -7.46
N LEU A 183 -17.81 -17.27 -8.02
CA LEU A 183 -17.92 -15.88 -7.59
C LEU A 183 -18.26 -15.02 -8.81
N ARG A 184 -19.34 -14.26 -8.71
CA ARG A 184 -19.76 -13.28 -9.72
C ARG A 184 -19.64 -11.87 -9.18
N PRO A 185 -18.81 -11.02 -9.80
CA PRO A 185 -18.73 -9.61 -9.44
C PRO A 185 -20.06 -8.88 -9.68
N VAL A 186 -20.29 -7.86 -8.89
CA VAL A 186 -21.45 -6.96 -9.00
C VAL A 186 -20.98 -5.56 -9.26
N ASP A 187 -21.61 -4.87 -10.22
CA ASP A 187 -21.40 -3.46 -10.49
C ASP A 187 -22.75 -2.75 -10.68
N GLY A 188 -22.90 -1.57 -10.07
CA GLY A 188 -24.17 -0.83 -10.13
C GLY A 188 -25.39 -1.63 -9.65
N GLY A 189 -25.21 -2.64 -8.75
CA GLY A 189 -26.27 -3.51 -8.25
C GLY A 189 -26.69 -4.65 -9.19
N SER A 190 -25.97 -4.86 -10.29
CA SER A 190 -26.22 -5.93 -11.26
C SER A 190 -25.04 -6.89 -11.33
N LEU A 191 -25.34 -8.20 -11.48
CA LEU A 191 -24.31 -9.22 -11.67
C LEU A 191 -23.61 -9.03 -13.01
N LEU A 192 -22.28 -9.01 -13.02
CA LEU A 192 -21.50 -8.97 -14.24
C LEU A 192 -21.52 -10.33 -14.97
N PRO A 193 -21.34 -10.36 -16.31
CA PRO A 193 -21.28 -11.59 -17.10
C PRO A 193 -20.09 -12.47 -16.75
N SER A 194 -18.97 -11.87 -16.28
CA SER A 194 -17.77 -12.59 -15.87
C SER A 194 -18.03 -13.40 -14.61
N ALA A 195 -17.58 -14.65 -14.60
CA ALA A 195 -17.64 -15.54 -13.45
C ALA A 195 -16.29 -16.21 -13.22
N PHE A 196 -15.90 -16.35 -11.97
CA PHE A 196 -14.74 -17.10 -11.52
C PHE A 196 -15.24 -18.39 -10.88
N SER A 197 -14.66 -19.54 -11.20
CA SER A 197 -15.16 -20.81 -10.73
C SER A 197 -14.06 -21.75 -10.26
N TYR A 198 -14.45 -22.67 -9.36
CA TYR A 198 -13.66 -23.77 -8.85
C TYR A 198 -14.47 -25.07 -8.94
N GLN A 199 -13.81 -26.14 -9.39
CA GLN A 199 -14.30 -27.50 -9.36
C GLN A 199 -13.15 -28.43 -8.97
N PRO A 200 -13.33 -29.39 -8.07
CA PRO A 200 -12.32 -30.40 -7.78
C PRO A 200 -12.10 -31.31 -9.02
N SER A 201 -10.85 -31.67 -9.32
CA SER A 201 -10.41 -32.40 -10.52
C SER A 201 -11.00 -33.83 -10.69
N ALA A 202 -11.75 -34.34 -9.73
CA ALA A 202 -12.26 -35.71 -9.69
C ALA A 202 -13.79 -35.84 -9.93
N SER A 203 -14.49 -34.73 -10.09
CA SER A 203 -15.93 -34.86 -10.41
C SER A 203 -16.09 -35.03 -11.90
N GLU A 204 -16.73 -36.14 -12.31
CA GLU A 204 -17.34 -36.27 -13.66
C GLU A 204 -18.06 -34.94 -13.95
N ALA A 205 -17.80 -34.36 -15.12
CA ALA A 205 -18.35 -33.09 -15.57
C ALA A 205 -19.90 -33.19 -15.63
N SER A 206 -20.54 -33.17 -14.47
CA SER A 206 -21.95 -32.86 -14.38
C SER A 206 -22.11 -31.39 -14.73
N ASN A 207 -22.95 -31.07 -15.73
CA ASN A 207 -23.34 -29.70 -16.06
C ASN A 207 -24.01 -29.07 -14.84
N PHE A 208 -23.22 -28.57 -13.91
CA PHE A 208 -23.71 -27.82 -12.77
C PHE A 208 -24.24 -26.48 -13.27
N SER A 209 -25.55 -26.34 -13.24
CA SER A 209 -26.23 -25.06 -13.43
C SER A 209 -26.69 -24.58 -12.06
N PHE A 210 -25.95 -23.69 -11.46
CA PHE A 210 -26.37 -22.97 -10.25
C PHE A 210 -27.65 -22.17 -10.58
N LYS A 211 -28.65 -22.21 -9.69
CA LYS A 211 -29.88 -21.44 -9.91
C LYS A 211 -29.61 -19.94 -9.88
N GLU A 212 -29.73 -19.29 -11.02
CA GLU A 212 -29.47 -17.85 -11.16
C GLU A 212 -30.38 -17.02 -10.26
N ASP A 213 -31.59 -17.50 -9.99
CA ASP A 213 -32.55 -16.89 -9.06
C ASP A 213 -31.96 -16.70 -7.65
N LEU A 214 -31.13 -17.65 -7.18
CA LEU A 214 -30.54 -17.56 -5.83
C LEU A 214 -29.48 -16.45 -5.75
N LEU A 215 -28.71 -16.26 -6.82
CA LEU A 215 -27.75 -15.15 -6.92
C LEU A 215 -28.48 -13.81 -6.96
N VAL A 216 -29.56 -13.72 -7.75
CA VAL A 216 -30.38 -12.50 -7.85
C VAL A 216 -31.01 -12.16 -6.50
N GLN A 217 -31.52 -13.15 -5.77
CA GLN A 217 -32.05 -12.96 -4.41
C GLN A 217 -30.96 -12.45 -3.44
N ALA A 218 -29.75 -13.02 -3.49
CA ALA A 218 -28.65 -12.56 -2.66
C ALA A 218 -28.26 -11.11 -2.99
N VAL A 219 -28.30 -10.70 -4.25
CA VAL A 219 -28.06 -9.30 -4.68
C VAL A 219 -29.14 -8.38 -4.12
N GLN A 220 -30.43 -8.77 -4.24
CA GLN A 220 -31.57 -7.93 -3.84
C GLN A 220 -31.68 -7.79 -2.32
N THR A 221 -31.54 -8.90 -1.60
CA THR A 221 -31.72 -8.93 -0.14
C THR A 221 -30.46 -8.52 0.62
N ARG A 222 -29.29 -8.64 -0.03
CA ARG A 222 -27.97 -8.49 0.60
C ARG A 222 -27.78 -9.41 1.81
N GLN A 223 -28.42 -10.57 1.76
CA GLN A 223 -28.35 -11.59 2.79
C GLN A 223 -28.01 -12.94 2.17
N THR A 224 -27.38 -13.79 2.96
CA THR A 224 -27.10 -15.17 2.58
C THR A 224 -28.38 -15.89 2.21
N GLN A 225 -28.38 -16.59 1.08
CA GLN A 225 -29.47 -17.41 0.59
C GLN A 225 -29.04 -18.86 0.62
N LEU A 226 -29.88 -19.70 1.23
CA LEU A 226 -29.67 -21.15 1.34
C LEU A 226 -30.82 -21.89 0.64
N HIS A 227 -30.48 -22.77 -0.27
CA HIS A 227 -31.46 -23.65 -0.93
C HIS A 227 -31.07 -25.11 -0.73
N GLN A 228 -32.01 -25.94 -0.23
CA GLN A 228 -31.84 -27.38 -0.08
C GLN A 228 -32.69 -28.09 -1.13
N THR A 229 -32.05 -28.85 -2.00
CA THR A 229 -32.71 -29.62 -3.03
C THR A 229 -32.76 -31.10 -2.61
N ARG A 230 -33.94 -31.70 -2.72
CA ARG A 230 -34.15 -33.16 -2.60
C ARG A 230 -34.74 -33.64 -3.92
N GLU A 231 -33.91 -34.00 -4.88
CA GLU A 231 -34.33 -34.61 -6.14
C GLU A 231 -33.65 -35.98 -6.29
N ASN A 232 -34.46 -37.00 -6.62
CA ASN A 232 -33.99 -38.36 -6.99
C ASN A 232 -32.99 -39.00 -6.03
N ASP A 233 -33.28 -39.00 -4.71
CA ASP A 233 -32.42 -39.58 -3.66
C ASP A 233 -31.04 -38.86 -3.48
N ARG A 234 -30.81 -37.72 -4.12
CA ARG A 234 -29.63 -36.88 -3.90
C ARG A 234 -30.02 -35.65 -3.11
N ASN A 235 -29.37 -35.48 -1.98
CA ASN A 235 -29.47 -34.24 -1.20
C ASN A 235 -28.42 -33.26 -1.74
N GLY A 236 -28.87 -32.10 -2.18
CA GLY A 236 -27.98 -30.98 -2.60
C GLY A 236 -28.24 -29.77 -1.72
N VAL A 237 -27.18 -29.03 -1.46
CA VAL A 237 -27.22 -27.72 -0.76
C VAL A 237 -26.56 -26.68 -1.63
N GLU A 238 -27.27 -25.62 -1.93
CA GLU A 238 -26.77 -24.43 -2.64
C GLU A 238 -26.78 -23.25 -1.67
N LEU A 239 -25.67 -22.52 -1.61
CA LEU A 239 -25.48 -21.37 -0.75
C LEU A 239 -25.01 -20.19 -1.60
N ALA A 240 -25.67 -19.03 -1.49
CA ALA A 240 -25.23 -17.79 -2.11
C ALA A 240 -24.96 -16.75 -1.01
N VAL A 241 -23.71 -16.28 -0.92
CA VAL A 241 -23.25 -15.36 0.11
C VAL A 241 -22.84 -14.03 -0.54
N PRO A 242 -23.45 -12.89 -0.17
CA PRO A 242 -23.08 -11.60 -0.70
C PRO A 242 -21.77 -11.11 -0.06
N LEU A 243 -20.81 -10.65 -0.89
CA LEU A 243 -19.60 -10.00 -0.46
C LEU A 243 -19.86 -8.50 -0.42
N THR A 244 -20.16 -7.99 0.77
CA THR A 244 -20.53 -6.59 0.99
C THR A 244 -19.53 -5.91 1.90
N TYR A 245 -19.06 -4.72 1.50
CA TYR A 245 -18.21 -3.85 2.31
C TYR A 245 -18.75 -2.41 2.30
N GLN A 246 -18.93 -1.79 3.47
CA GLN A 246 -19.45 -0.43 3.64
C GLN A 246 -20.70 -0.12 2.77
N GLN A 247 -21.67 -1.03 2.77
CA GLN A 247 -22.92 -0.97 1.98
C GLN A 247 -22.76 -1.17 0.46
N GLU A 248 -21.55 -1.31 -0.08
CA GLU A 248 -21.32 -1.69 -1.47
C GLU A 248 -21.28 -3.20 -1.58
N LEU A 249 -22.12 -3.76 -2.46
CA LEU A 249 -22.09 -5.18 -2.82
C LEU A 249 -21.08 -5.34 -3.96
N LEU A 250 -20.00 -6.05 -3.69
CA LEU A 250 -18.87 -6.21 -4.62
C LEU A 250 -18.97 -7.46 -5.48
N ALA A 251 -19.50 -8.55 -4.89
CA ALA A 251 -19.65 -9.84 -5.57
C ALA A 251 -20.67 -10.71 -4.82
N VAL A 252 -21.08 -11.82 -5.45
CA VAL A 252 -21.79 -12.91 -4.80
C VAL A 252 -21.00 -14.20 -4.96
N LEU A 253 -20.71 -14.85 -3.84
CA LEU A 253 -20.06 -16.16 -3.75
C LEU A 253 -21.13 -17.24 -3.70
N ALA A 254 -21.09 -18.17 -4.62
CA ALA A 254 -22.01 -19.31 -4.69
C ALA A 254 -21.25 -20.61 -4.45
N LEU A 255 -21.75 -21.45 -3.55
CA LEU A 255 -21.21 -22.77 -3.25
C LEU A 255 -22.30 -23.83 -3.43
N CYS A 256 -21.91 -24.99 -3.95
CA CYS A 256 -22.78 -26.13 -4.07
C CYS A 256 -22.11 -27.38 -3.51
N GLN A 257 -22.89 -28.19 -2.76
CA GLN A 257 -22.48 -29.49 -2.25
C GLN A 257 -23.56 -30.53 -2.55
N GLU A 258 -23.19 -31.61 -3.23
CA GLU A 258 -24.09 -32.72 -3.57
C GLU A 258 -23.58 -34.02 -2.96
N GLY A 259 -24.54 -34.92 -2.62
CA GLY A 259 -24.23 -36.29 -2.21
C GLY A 259 -23.51 -36.42 -0.87
N SER A 260 -23.34 -35.34 -0.11
CA SER A 260 -22.71 -35.39 1.19
C SER A 260 -23.63 -36.03 2.23
N ALA A 261 -23.11 -36.98 2.99
CA ALA A 261 -23.78 -37.55 4.16
C ALA A 261 -23.95 -36.49 5.29
N SER A 262 -23.21 -35.40 5.23
CA SER A 262 -23.24 -34.28 6.19
C SER A 262 -23.22 -32.96 5.42
N PRO A 263 -24.38 -32.34 5.18
CA PRO A 263 -24.42 -30.98 4.61
C PRO A 263 -23.74 -29.99 5.56
N TRP A 264 -23.36 -28.80 5.04
CA TRP A 264 -22.75 -27.73 5.87
C TRP A 264 -23.61 -27.47 7.10
N SER A 265 -22.96 -27.49 8.25
CA SER A 265 -23.58 -27.12 9.52
C SER A 265 -23.82 -25.59 9.58
N SER A 266 -24.66 -25.16 10.52
CA SER A 266 -24.83 -23.71 10.77
C SER A 266 -23.50 -23.04 11.12
N GLU A 267 -22.58 -23.76 11.78
CA GLU A 267 -21.25 -23.28 12.12
C GLU A 267 -20.36 -23.09 10.86
N ASP A 268 -20.49 -23.97 9.86
CA ASP A 268 -19.76 -23.84 8.57
C ASP A 268 -20.30 -22.66 7.76
N ILE A 269 -21.61 -22.45 7.74
CA ILE A 269 -22.24 -21.31 7.05
C ILE A 269 -21.78 -19.99 7.69
N GLU A 270 -21.80 -19.87 9.02
CA GLU A 270 -21.28 -18.69 9.72
C GLU A 270 -19.79 -18.43 9.41
N LEU A 271 -19.00 -19.48 9.25
CA LEU A 271 -17.60 -19.36 8.90
C LEU A 271 -17.43 -18.88 7.44
N ILE A 272 -18.22 -19.41 6.50
CA ILE A 272 -18.24 -18.95 5.10
C ILE A 272 -18.64 -17.47 5.03
N GLU A 273 -19.68 -17.06 5.78
CA GLU A 273 -20.10 -15.67 5.88
C GLU A 273 -18.97 -14.76 6.41
N GLY A 274 -18.29 -15.18 7.48
CA GLY A 274 -17.17 -14.44 8.04
C GLY A 274 -15.98 -14.32 7.07
N VAL A 275 -15.70 -15.38 6.29
CA VAL A 275 -14.69 -15.34 5.21
C VAL A 275 -15.15 -14.40 4.09
N ALA A 276 -16.43 -14.42 3.71
CA ALA A 276 -16.99 -13.55 2.68
C ALA A 276 -16.90 -12.06 3.06
N GLU A 277 -17.17 -11.71 4.32
CA GLU A 277 -16.99 -10.33 4.83
C GLU A 277 -15.55 -9.85 4.69
N GLN A 278 -14.58 -10.68 5.08
CA GLN A 278 -13.17 -10.31 4.96
C GLN A 278 -12.68 -10.33 3.51
N ALA A 279 -13.17 -11.23 2.69
CA ALA A 279 -12.91 -11.25 1.27
C ALA A 279 -13.46 -9.99 0.58
N ALA A 280 -14.63 -9.50 1.01
CA ALA A 280 -15.20 -8.24 0.54
C ALA A 280 -14.30 -7.05 0.87
N LEU A 281 -13.73 -6.99 2.08
CA LEU A 281 -12.76 -5.96 2.45
C LEU A 281 -11.53 -6.01 1.55
N ALA A 282 -10.94 -7.20 1.35
CA ALA A 282 -9.77 -7.37 0.50
C ALA A 282 -10.05 -6.98 -0.96
N LEU A 283 -11.21 -7.38 -1.52
CA LEU A 283 -11.65 -6.99 -2.85
C LEU A 283 -11.84 -5.48 -3.00
N SER A 284 -12.44 -4.83 -1.99
CA SER A 284 -12.60 -3.37 -1.98
C SER A 284 -11.25 -2.66 -2.02
N GLN A 285 -10.29 -3.13 -1.23
CA GLN A 285 -8.92 -2.58 -1.23
C GLN A 285 -8.22 -2.78 -2.58
N ALA A 286 -8.32 -3.97 -3.17
CA ALA A 286 -7.74 -4.25 -4.49
C ALA A 286 -8.36 -3.39 -5.60
N LYS A 287 -9.71 -3.23 -5.59
CA LYS A 287 -10.44 -2.38 -6.54
C LYS A 287 -10.01 -0.91 -6.44
N LEU A 288 -9.87 -0.38 -5.20
CA LEU A 288 -9.40 0.97 -4.97
C LEU A 288 -7.94 1.16 -5.42
N TYR A 289 -7.08 0.21 -5.12
CA TYR A 289 -5.69 0.24 -5.54
C TYR A 289 -5.55 0.25 -7.08
N GLN A 290 -6.27 -0.67 -7.76
CA GLN A 290 -6.30 -0.71 -9.22
C GLN A 290 -6.78 0.62 -9.81
N ARG A 291 -7.87 1.18 -9.28
CA ARG A 291 -8.38 2.48 -9.73
C ARG A 291 -7.38 3.60 -9.53
N THR A 292 -6.62 3.56 -8.45
CA THR A 292 -5.55 4.55 -8.18
C THR A 292 -4.43 4.44 -9.21
N LEU A 293 -4.03 3.20 -9.56
CA LEU A 293 -3.02 2.97 -10.61
C LEU A 293 -3.49 3.46 -11.98
N ASP A 294 -4.75 3.17 -12.35
CA ASP A 294 -5.33 3.59 -13.63
C ASP A 294 -5.40 5.12 -13.73
N LEU A 295 -5.83 5.80 -12.66
CA LEU A 295 -5.86 7.26 -12.59
C LEU A 295 -4.45 7.86 -12.66
N ALA A 296 -3.48 7.27 -11.95
CA ALA A 296 -2.09 7.71 -11.99
C ALA A 296 -1.48 7.55 -13.41
N GLN A 297 -1.81 6.46 -14.10
CA GLN A 297 -1.37 6.25 -15.47
C GLN A 297 -2.02 7.22 -16.44
N GLN A 298 -3.32 7.49 -16.28
CA GLN A 298 -4.02 8.48 -17.08
C GLN A 298 -3.40 9.88 -16.89
N MET A 299 -3.17 10.30 -15.64
CA MET A 299 -2.52 11.58 -15.35
C MET A 299 -1.12 11.68 -15.98
N ARG A 300 -0.32 10.61 -15.93
CA ARG A 300 1.00 10.60 -16.59
C ARG A 300 0.88 10.79 -18.10
N ASN A 301 -0.08 10.14 -18.73
CA ASN A 301 -0.31 10.28 -20.18
C ASN A 301 -0.72 11.72 -20.54
N GLU A 302 -1.60 12.35 -19.74
CA GLU A 302 -2.00 13.74 -19.96
C GLU A 302 -0.83 14.71 -19.77
N LEU A 303 0.03 14.50 -18.76
CA LEU A 303 1.23 15.30 -18.53
C LEU A 303 2.27 15.11 -19.65
N GLU A 304 2.42 13.92 -20.21
CA GLU A 304 3.32 13.67 -21.34
C GLU A 304 2.88 14.45 -22.58
N VAL A 305 1.56 14.53 -22.84
CA VAL A 305 1.02 15.38 -23.92
C VAL A 305 1.32 16.86 -23.66
N ALA A 306 1.12 17.33 -22.41
CA ALA A 306 1.45 18.70 -22.04
C ALA A 306 2.95 18.99 -22.23
N ARG A 307 3.83 18.06 -21.85
CA ARG A 307 5.27 18.13 -22.06
C ARG A 307 5.63 18.25 -23.54
N GLN A 308 4.98 17.48 -24.41
CA GLN A 308 5.23 17.56 -25.85
C GLN A 308 4.82 18.93 -26.41
N ILE A 309 3.68 19.48 -25.96
CA ILE A 309 3.23 20.81 -26.36
C ILE A 309 4.24 21.86 -25.92
N GLN A 310 4.68 21.80 -24.64
CA GLN A 310 5.69 22.72 -24.10
C GLN A 310 7.01 22.62 -24.88
N THR A 311 7.51 21.42 -25.12
CA THR A 311 8.72 21.19 -25.89
C THR A 311 8.62 21.78 -27.29
N ASN A 312 7.45 21.65 -27.93
CA ASN A 312 7.23 22.24 -29.26
C ASN A 312 7.17 23.78 -29.21
N LEU A 313 6.66 24.38 -28.14
CA LEU A 313 6.67 25.83 -27.93
C LEU A 313 8.10 26.37 -27.78
N LEU A 314 8.94 25.63 -27.03
CA LEU A 314 10.36 25.98 -26.77
C LEU A 314 11.27 25.54 -27.92
N ARG A 315 10.82 24.63 -28.78
CA ARG A 315 11.59 24.18 -29.93
C ARG A 315 11.61 25.26 -30.99
N GLN A 316 12.70 26.01 -31.03
CA GLN A 316 12.89 27.08 -31.97
C GLN A 316 14.05 26.76 -32.90
N SER A 317 13.94 27.24 -34.16
CA SER A 317 15.04 27.28 -35.09
C SER A 317 15.23 28.74 -35.51
N TRP A 318 16.37 29.25 -35.27
CA TRP A 318 16.79 30.56 -35.74
C TRP A 318 17.80 30.36 -36.90
N PRO A 319 17.97 31.35 -37.82
CA PRO A 319 18.93 31.25 -38.90
C PRO A 319 20.35 31.25 -38.36
N ASP A 320 21.31 30.67 -39.07
CA ASP A 320 22.71 30.83 -38.81
C ASP A 320 23.09 32.27 -39.08
N PHE A 321 23.60 32.92 -38.05
CA PHE A 321 24.05 34.31 -38.13
C PHE A 321 25.55 34.35 -38.49
N GLU A 322 25.94 35.28 -39.41
CA GLU A 322 27.34 35.48 -39.74
C GLU A 322 28.13 36.21 -38.66
N THR A 323 27.43 36.99 -37.83
CA THR A 323 28.06 37.93 -36.87
C THR A 323 27.90 37.53 -35.40
N VAL A 324 27.01 36.54 -35.11
CA VAL A 324 26.79 36.09 -33.73
C VAL A 324 26.52 34.58 -33.71
N LYS A 325 26.81 33.98 -32.58
CA LYS A 325 26.42 32.59 -32.28
C LYS A 325 25.46 32.58 -31.10
N VAL A 326 24.29 31.98 -31.32
CA VAL A 326 23.24 31.83 -30.26
C VAL A 326 23.12 30.39 -29.86
N GLN A 327 23.08 30.10 -28.56
CA GLN A 327 22.84 28.79 -27.98
C GLN A 327 21.79 28.93 -26.88
N ALA A 328 20.86 27.96 -26.78
CA ALA A 328 19.86 27.92 -25.73
C ALA A 328 19.51 26.48 -25.35
N CYS A 329 19.36 26.24 -24.05
CA CYS A 329 18.95 24.97 -23.48
C CYS A 329 17.94 25.22 -22.37
N CYS A 330 16.91 24.37 -22.29
CA CYS A 330 15.92 24.37 -21.22
C CYS A 330 15.60 22.94 -20.83
N TYR A 331 15.78 22.60 -19.57
CA TYR A 331 15.54 21.29 -18.99
C TYR A 331 14.59 21.42 -17.79
N PRO A 332 13.32 21.03 -17.92
CA PRO A 332 12.39 21.07 -16.82
C PRO A 332 12.74 20.03 -15.74
N ALA A 333 12.50 20.38 -14.47
CA ALA A 333 12.71 19.51 -13.32
C ALA A 333 11.62 18.44 -13.17
N ARG A 334 10.44 18.70 -13.72
CA ARG A 334 9.29 17.81 -13.73
C ARG A 334 8.84 17.53 -15.17
N GLU A 335 7.68 16.87 -15.31
CA GLU A 335 7.08 16.60 -16.62
C GLU A 335 6.89 17.88 -17.43
N VAL A 336 6.49 18.98 -16.76
CA VAL A 336 6.35 20.32 -17.33
C VAL A 336 6.92 21.35 -16.36
N GLY A 337 7.50 22.44 -16.88
CA GLY A 337 8.18 23.48 -16.13
C GLY A 337 7.60 24.88 -16.32
N GLY A 338 8.07 25.83 -15.47
CA GLY A 338 7.77 27.27 -15.58
C GLY A 338 8.76 28.05 -16.40
N ASP A 339 9.97 27.51 -16.57
CA ASP A 339 11.05 28.13 -17.29
C ASP A 339 10.82 28.20 -18.80
N PHE A 340 11.30 29.25 -19.40
CA PHE A 340 11.30 29.40 -20.86
C PHE A 340 12.42 30.29 -21.35
N PHE A 341 12.75 30.12 -22.61
CA PHE A 341 13.57 31.07 -23.37
C PHE A 341 12.87 31.43 -24.69
N GLU A 342 13.25 32.55 -25.26
CA GLU A 342 12.82 32.97 -26.58
C GLU A 342 14.01 33.61 -27.34
N VAL A 343 14.15 33.22 -28.62
CA VAL A 343 15.05 33.83 -29.57
C VAL A 343 14.22 34.25 -30.77
N TYR A 344 14.10 35.54 -31.02
CA TYR A 344 13.29 36.06 -32.09
C TYR A 344 14.11 37.01 -32.98
N VAL A 345 14.06 36.82 -34.29
CA VAL A 345 14.74 37.71 -35.26
C VAL A 345 13.72 38.65 -35.84
N HIS A 346 13.85 39.90 -35.55
CA HIS A 346 12.99 40.95 -36.04
C HIS A 346 13.27 41.25 -37.54
N SER A 347 12.24 41.68 -38.28
CA SER A 347 12.36 42.06 -39.71
C SER A 347 13.38 43.17 -40.01
N GLN A 348 13.68 44.01 -39.02
CA GLN A 348 14.67 45.05 -39.09
C GLN A 348 16.11 44.56 -38.79
N GLY A 349 16.28 43.25 -38.52
CA GLY A 349 17.59 42.65 -38.25
C GLY A 349 18.03 42.63 -36.78
N ASP A 350 17.21 43.13 -35.85
CA ASP A 350 17.46 43.01 -34.41
C ASP A 350 17.26 41.55 -33.96
N ILE A 351 18.09 41.10 -33.04
CA ILE A 351 17.99 39.76 -32.40
C ILE A 351 17.50 39.95 -30.98
N TRP A 352 16.36 39.35 -30.69
CA TRP A 352 15.74 39.34 -29.37
C TRP A 352 16.04 38.08 -28.63
N LEU A 353 16.35 38.21 -27.35
CA LEU A 353 16.70 37.12 -26.44
C LEU A 353 15.91 37.31 -25.17
N ALA A 354 15.30 36.25 -24.68
CA ALA A 354 14.61 36.28 -23.39
C ALA A 354 14.83 34.98 -22.64
N VAL A 355 14.92 35.07 -21.32
CA VAL A 355 14.78 33.97 -20.37
C VAL A 355 13.80 34.41 -19.30
N GLY A 356 12.88 33.57 -18.95
CA GLY A 356 11.90 33.82 -17.90
C GLY A 356 11.60 32.55 -17.10
N ASP A 357 11.19 32.76 -15.88
CA ASP A 357 10.77 31.75 -14.93
C ASP A 357 9.46 32.17 -14.25
N VAL A 358 8.49 31.26 -14.28
CA VAL A 358 7.17 31.44 -13.66
C VAL A 358 7.19 30.83 -12.27
N SER A 359 6.86 31.62 -11.25
CA SER A 359 6.77 31.15 -9.86
C SER A 359 5.87 29.92 -9.71
N GLY A 360 6.33 28.91 -8.96
CA GLY A 360 5.63 27.63 -8.77
C GLY A 360 6.10 26.58 -9.79
N LYS A 361 5.49 25.39 -9.74
CA LYS A 361 5.95 24.22 -10.55
C LYS A 361 4.77 23.48 -11.15
N GLY A 362 5.03 22.78 -12.25
CA GLY A 362 4.05 21.90 -12.91
C GLY A 362 3.08 22.65 -13.82
N VAL A 363 1.88 22.11 -13.99
CA VAL A 363 0.91 22.55 -15.02
C VAL A 363 0.55 24.04 -14.92
N PRO A 364 0.24 24.64 -13.74
CA PRO A 364 -0.09 26.06 -13.67
C PRO A 364 1.06 26.95 -14.17
N ALA A 365 2.29 26.68 -13.75
CA ALA A 365 3.45 27.45 -14.22
C ALA A 365 3.66 27.31 -15.72
N ALA A 366 3.52 26.09 -16.27
CA ALA A 366 3.63 25.83 -17.70
C ALA A 366 2.58 26.58 -18.55
N LEU A 367 1.36 26.76 -18.03
CA LEU A 367 0.30 27.51 -18.70
C LEU A 367 0.62 29.02 -18.74
N PHE A 368 1.10 29.60 -17.63
CA PHE A 368 1.55 30.98 -17.62
C PHE A 368 2.78 31.21 -18.50
N MET A 369 3.72 30.25 -18.53
CA MET A 369 4.84 30.25 -19.45
C MET A 369 4.37 30.34 -20.92
N ALA A 370 3.44 29.47 -21.31
CA ALA A 370 2.91 29.47 -22.68
C ALA A 370 2.18 30.78 -23.03
N SER A 371 1.47 31.35 -22.06
CA SER A 371 0.82 32.66 -22.19
C SER A 371 1.85 33.77 -22.35
N ALA A 372 2.91 33.77 -21.54
CA ALA A 372 3.99 34.77 -21.62
C ALA A 372 4.71 34.73 -22.98
N ILE A 373 5.07 33.54 -23.47
CA ILE A 373 5.67 33.35 -24.79
C ILE A 373 4.73 33.90 -25.89
N SER A 374 3.44 33.58 -25.83
CA SER A 374 2.47 33.99 -26.85
C SER A 374 2.31 35.51 -26.90
N VAL A 375 2.18 36.16 -25.73
CA VAL A 375 2.10 37.62 -25.64
C VAL A 375 3.41 38.25 -26.11
N MET A 376 4.56 37.72 -25.67
CA MET A 376 5.87 38.24 -26.08
C MET A 376 6.08 38.17 -27.60
N ARG A 377 5.79 37.04 -28.23
CA ARG A 377 5.90 36.90 -29.70
C ARG A 377 5.03 37.90 -30.44
N ARG A 378 3.81 38.19 -29.93
CA ARG A 378 2.95 39.23 -30.50
C ARG A 378 3.60 40.61 -30.40
N GLU A 379 4.18 40.97 -29.24
CA GLU A 379 4.85 42.25 -29.05
C GLU A 379 6.11 42.39 -29.93
N LEU A 380 6.86 41.31 -30.08
CA LEU A 380 8.08 41.31 -30.91
C LEU A 380 7.80 41.28 -32.42
N SER A 381 6.61 40.92 -32.86
CA SER A 381 6.23 40.87 -34.27
C SER A 381 5.65 42.17 -34.85
N GLN A 382 5.74 43.28 -34.12
CA GLN A 382 5.31 44.60 -34.58
C GLN A 382 6.20 45.08 -35.76
N GLU A 383 5.72 46.04 -36.57
CA GLU A 383 6.47 46.56 -37.75
C GLU A 383 7.79 47.20 -37.38
N THR A 384 7.83 47.86 -36.23
CA THR A 384 9.05 48.47 -35.67
C THR A 384 9.52 47.72 -34.43
N SER A 385 10.82 47.44 -34.36
CA SER A 385 11.41 46.75 -33.22
C SER A 385 11.18 47.58 -31.92
N PRO A 386 10.42 47.06 -30.94
CA PRO A 386 10.07 47.83 -29.73
C PRO A 386 11.29 48.03 -28.80
N GLU A 387 11.16 48.88 -27.77
CA GLU A 387 12.16 48.95 -26.70
C GLU A 387 11.88 47.86 -25.64
N PRO A 388 12.93 47.22 -25.03
CA PRO A 388 12.75 46.11 -24.08
C PRO A 388 11.91 46.45 -22.84
N ASP A 389 11.98 47.68 -22.33
CA ASP A 389 11.13 48.13 -21.21
C ASP A 389 9.66 48.30 -21.63
N GLN A 390 9.37 48.66 -22.87
CA GLN A 390 8.01 48.71 -23.41
C GLN A 390 7.44 47.30 -23.57
N VAL A 391 8.21 46.34 -24.03
CA VAL A 391 7.83 44.95 -24.11
C VAL A 391 7.44 44.41 -22.71
N MET A 392 8.26 44.71 -21.70
CA MET A 392 7.98 44.33 -20.32
C MET A 392 6.67 44.95 -19.77
N GLN A 393 6.44 46.24 -20.07
CA GLN A 393 5.20 46.92 -19.68
C GLN A 393 3.98 46.27 -20.32
N ASN A 394 4.04 45.95 -21.61
CA ASN A 394 2.95 45.33 -22.36
C ASN A 394 2.68 43.90 -21.90
N LEU A 395 3.73 43.11 -21.61
CA LEU A 395 3.62 41.78 -21.02
C LEU A 395 2.94 41.87 -19.65
N ASN A 396 3.39 42.76 -18.76
CA ASN A 396 2.77 42.92 -17.46
C ASN A 396 1.30 43.34 -17.57
N SER A 397 0.99 44.29 -18.42
CA SER A 397 -0.41 44.77 -18.63
C SER A 397 -1.33 43.67 -19.15
N SER A 398 -0.79 42.73 -19.95
CA SER A 398 -1.58 41.62 -20.50
C SER A 398 -1.75 40.45 -19.54
N LEU A 399 -0.82 40.25 -18.59
CA LEU A 399 -0.76 39.06 -17.74
C LEU A 399 -1.03 39.33 -16.26
N SER A 400 -0.91 40.61 -15.79
CA SER A 400 -0.93 40.91 -14.36
C SER A 400 -2.21 40.49 -13.64
N ASP A 401 -3.39 40.65 -14.26
CA ASP A 401 -4.66 40.32 -13.62
C ASP A 401 -4.74 38.81 -13.35
N ASP A 402 -4.35 37.98 -14.33
CA ASP A 402 -4.32 36.53 -14.20
C ASP A 402 -3.22 36.05 -13.23
N LEU A 403 -2.04 36.65 -13.29
CA LEU A 403 -0.94 36.31 -12.39
C LEU A 403 -1.29 36.63 -10.93
N ILE A 404 -1.76 37.85 -10.66
CA ILE A 404 -2.18 38.29 -9.31
C ILE A 404 -3.34 37.43 -8.79
N GLY A 405 -4.35 37.21 -9.65
CA GLY A 405 -5.54 36.42 -9.29
C GLY A 405 -5.21 34.97 -8.90
N ASN A 406 -4.15 34.41 -9.43
CA ASN A 406 -3.69 33.04 -9.15
C ASN A 406 -2.45 32.98 -8.23
N ASN A 407 -2.03 34.11 -7.67
CA ASN A 407 -0.82 34.21 -6.79
C ASN A 407 0.46 33.71 -7.47
N HIS A 408 0.62 34.02 -8.76
CA HIS A 408 1.81 33.76 -9.55
C HIS A 408 2.51 35.06 -9.95
N PHE A 409 3.77 34.98 -10.25
CA PHE A 409 4.56 36.06 -10.84
C PHE A 409 5.57 35.48 -11.81
N ILE A 410 6.14 36.31 -12.68
CA ILE A 410 7.17 35.88 -13.63
C ILE A 410 8.41 36.74 -13.42
N THR A 411 9.55 36.09 -13.19
CA THR A 411 10.83 36.72 -13.31
C THR A 411 11.35 36.55 -14.74
N MET A 412 11.84 37.60 -15.39
CA MET A 412 12.37 37.47 -16.74
C MET A 412 13.33 38.59 -17.12
N VAL A 413 14.18 38.29 -18.10
CA VAL A 413 14.99 39.27 -18.83
C VAL A 413 14.58 39.24 -20.31
N VAL A 414 14.42 40.40 -20.89
CA VAL A 414 14.29 40.58 -22.36
C VAL A 414 15.42 41.47 -22.83
N ALA A 415 16.11 41.07 -23.88
CA ALA A 415 17.22 41.84 -24.46
C ALA A 415 17.07 41.91 -25.98
N ARG A 416 17.41 43.06 -26.55
CA ARG A 416 17.50 43.33 -27.98
C ARG A 416 18.94 43.64 -28.35
N TYR A 417 19.54 42.83 -29.21
CA TYR A 417 20.84 43.06 -29.80
C TYR A 417 20.68 43.55 -31.25
N THR A 418 21.35 44.68 -31.57
CA THR A 418 21.35 45.28 -32.88
C THR A 418 22.71 45.03 -33.56
N PRO A 419 22.86 44.06 -34.49
CA PRO A 419 24.14 43.66 -35.07
C PRO A 419 24.87 44.80 -35.77
N SER A 420 24.14 45.71 -36.40
CA SER A 420 24.72 46.83 -37.16
C SER A 420 25.47 47.87 -36.27
N THR A 421 25.13 47.92 -35.00
CA THR A 421 25.72 48.86 -34.04
C THR A 421 26.49 48.21 -32.89
N GLY A 422 26.38 46.88 -32.75
CA GLY A 422 26.92 46.15 -31.58
C GLY A 422 26.18 46.46 -30.26
N LYS A 423 25.08 47.18 -30.30
CA LYS A 423 24.35 47.62 -29.11
C LYS A 423 23.40 46.58 -28.58
N LEU A 424 23.50 46.24 -27.29
CA LEU A 424 22.55 45.44 -26.55
C LEU A 424 21.76 46.32 -25.59
N VAL A 425 20.43 46.31 -25.68
CA VAL A 425 19.51 46.96 -24.75
C VAL A 425 18.72 45.87 -24.04
N TYR A 426 18.53 45.96 -22.72
CA TYR A 426 17.86 44.93 -21.95
C TYR A 426 16.96 45.51 -20.87
N ALA A 427 15.91 44.77 -20.52
CA ALA A 427 15.06 45.02 -19.36
C ALA A 427 14.98 43.77 -18.50
N ASN A 428 15.04 43.93 -17.18
CA ASN A 428 15.03 42.83 -16.20
C ASN A 428 13.87 43.00 -15.21
N ALA A 429 12.95 42.07 -15.19
CA ALA A 429 11.81 41.98 -14.27
C ALA A 429 12.11 41.01 -13.12
N GLY A 430 12.98 41.40 -12.19
CA GLY A 430 13.24 40.61 -10.99
C GLY A 430 14.08 39.34 -11.18
N HIS A 431 14.56 39.08 -12.37
CA HIS A 431 15.35 37.88 -12.71
C HIS A 431 16.80 37.99 -12.28
N ILE A 432 17.57 36.90 -12.35
CA ILE A 432 19.01 36.84 -12.13
C ILE A 432 19.71 37.84 -13.07
N TYR A 433 20.78 38.47 -12.59
CA TYR A 433 21.50 39.44 -13.39
C TYR A 433 22.16 38.80 -14.62
N PRO A 434 21.92 39.33 -15.82
CA PRO A 434 22.63 38.90 -17.01
C PRO A 434 24.15 39.09 -16.85
N LEU A 435 24.91 38.20 -17.45
CA LEU A 435 26.36 38.17 -17.38
C LEU A 435 26.94 38.50 -18.75
N VAL A 436 27.93 39.40 -18.78
CA VAL A 436 28.71 39.75 -19.97
C VAL A 436 30.19 39.60 -19.67
N TRP A 437 30.91 38.98 -20.60
CA TRP A 437 32.38 38.89 -20.53
C TRP A 437 32.99 38.76 -21.93
N SER A 438 34.29 39.08 -22.05
CA SER A 438 35.04 38.81 -23.26
C SER A 438 35.58 37.38 -23.26
N HIS A 439 35.00 36.51 -24.10
CA HIS A 439 35.41 35.12 -24.23
C HIS A 439 36.83 34.99 -24.82
N THR A 440 37.16 35.87 -25.73
CA THR A 440 38.53 35.94 -26.29
C THR A 440 39.58 36.28 -25.22
N ALA A 441 39.25 37.16 -24.27
CA ALA A 441 40.14 37.45 -23.15
C ALA A 441 40.29 36.26 -22.19
N VAL A 442 39.21 35.50 -21.92
CA VAL A 442 39.23 34.25 -21.14
C VAL A 442 40.15 33.23 -21.79
N LEU A 443 40.01 33.00 -23.10
CA LEU A 443 40.87 32.08 -23.85
C LEU A 443 42.34 32.52 -23.86
N ALA A 444 42.61 33.80 -23.95
CA ALA A 444 43.99 34.38 -23.87
C ALA A 444 44.55 34.26 -22.47
N GLY A 445 43.74 34.48 -21.40
CA GLY A 445 44.12 34.39 -20.00
C GLY A 445 44.47 32.98 -19.54
N ALA A 446 44.00 31.95 -20.20
CA ALA A 446 44.39 30.55 -19.96
C ALA A 446 45.89 30.32 -20.10
N ASN A 447 46.61 31.25 -20.77
CA ASN A 447 48.05 31.27 -20.91
C ASN A 447 48.78 32.16 -19.86
N GLY A 448 48.12 32.62 -18.78
CA GLY A 448 48.73 33.21 -17.59
C GLY A 448 48.78 34.74 -17.55
N ALA A 449 47.99 35.48 -18.36
CA ALA A 449 48.21 36.91 -18.54
C ALA A 449 47.15 37.86 -17.92
N THR A 450 45.92 37.50 -17.61
CA THR A 450 44.98 38.45 -16.95
C THR A 450 43.77 37.70 -16.38
N GLU A 451 43.38 37.99 -15.14
CA GLU A 451 42.14 37.53 -14.53
C GLU A 451 40.98 38.33 -15.15
N VAL A 452 40.11 37.67 -15.90
CA VAL A 452 38.92 38.28 -16.49
C VAL A 452 37.82 38.30 -15.45
N GLU A 453 37.30 39.48 -15.12
CA GLU A 453 36.15 39.60 -14.24
C GLU A 453 34.84 39.65 -15.03
N PRO A 454 33.77 38.96 -14.53
CA PRO A 454 32.47 39.02 -15.17
C PRO A 454 31.76 40.35 -14.92
N ASN A 455 31.11 40.89 -15.93
CA ASN A 455 30.28 42.08 -15.81
C ASN A 455 28.81 41.68 -15.62
N PHE A 456 28.28 41.81 -14.40
CA PHE A 456 26.87 41.60 -14.09
C PHE A 456 26.07 42.86 -14.40
N LEU A 457 25.05 42.73 -15.28
CA LEU A 457 24.20 43.85 -15.68
C LEU A 457 23.14 44.11 -14.62
N LYS A 458 23.30 45.15 -13.79
CA LYS A 458 22.56 45.37 -12.55
C LYS A 458 21.25 46.17 -12.68
N THR A 459 20.84 46.57 -13.88
CA THR A 459 19.52 47.20 -14.07
C THR A 459 18.43 46.17 -13.79
N ARG A 460 17.50 46.46 -12.85
CA ARG A 460 16.50 45.53 -12.41
C ARG A 460 15.19 46.24 -12.05
N GLY A 461 14.05 45.68 -12.43
CA GLY A 461 12.70 46.01 -11.98
C GLY A 461 12.12 44.94 -11.08
N VAL A 462 10.84 45.04 -10.72
CA VAL A 462 10.09 44.03 -9.99
C VAL A 462 9.62 42.94 -10.95
N PRO A 463 9.40 41.69 -10.48
CA PRO A 463 8.79 40.65 -11.30
C PRO A 463 7.44 41.06 -11.89
N LEU A 464 7.06 40.50 -13.04
CA LEU A 464 5.75 40.69 -13.64
C LEU A 464 4.67 40.03 -12.77
N GLY A 465 3.49 40.65 -12.67
CA GLY A 465 2.39 40.16 -11.84
C GLY A 465 2.51 40.53 -10.35
N ILE A 466 3.56 41.25 -9.91
CA ILE A 466 3.65 41.78 -8.53
C ILE A 466 2.94 43.12 -8.41
N LEU A 467 3.03 43.96 -9.44
CA LEU A 467 2.40 45.28 -9.48
C LEU A 467 1.54 45.39 -10.75
N PRO A 468 0.37 46.08 -10.70
CA PRO A 468 -0.46 46.28 -11.88
C PRO A 468 0.26 46.98 -13.03
N VAL A 469 1.21 47.84 -12.72
CA VAL A 469 2.01 48.59 -13.72
C VAL A 469 3.50 48.34 -13.48
N TRP A 470 4.18 47.80 -14.49
CA TRP A 470 5.63 47.64 -14.44
C TRP A 470 6.33 48.97 -14.74
N LYS A 471 7.31 49.38 -13.92
CA LYS A 471 7.99 50.67 -13.99
C LYS A 471 9.54 50.53 -14.08
N GLY A 472 10.03 49.38 -14.47
CA GLY A 472 11.47 49.18 -14.67
C GLY A 472 11.98 50.01 -15.86
N LYS A 473 13.29 50.20 -15.89
CA LYS A 473 13.98 50.91 -16.98
C LYS A 473 14.88 49.96 -17.74
N ALA A 474 15.09 50.22 -19.01
CA ALA A 474 16.07 49.50 -19.80
C ALA A 474 17.50 49.93 -19.44
N GLY A 475 18.42 48.95 -19.45
CA GLY A 475 19.87 49.15 -19.45
C GLY A 475 20.42 48.97 -20.86
N ALA A 476 21.63 49.49 -21.13
CA ALA A 476 22.30 49.29 -22.42
C ALA A 476 23.80 49.07 -22.22
N ILE A 477 24.39 48.28 -23.12
CA ILE A 477 25.81 47.99 -23.22
C ILE A 477 26.19 47.81 -24.69
N ASP A 478 27.40 48.22 -25.06
CA ASP A 478 27.94 47.94 -26.40
C ASP A 478 28.79 46.66 -26.33
N LEU A 479 28.48 45.66 -27.12
CA LEU A 479 29.23 44.41 -27.24
C LEU A 479 30.22 44.47 -28.40
N GLN A 480 31.40 43.94 -28.18
CA GLN A 480 32.46 43.84 -29.17
C GLN A 480 32.63 42.38 -29.65
N SER A 481 33.37 42.20 -30.76
CA SER A 481 33.72 40.84 -31.22
C SER A 481 34.46 40.07 -30.09
N GLY A 482 34.00 38.85 -29.83
CA GLY A 482 34.46 37.97 -28.75
C GLY A 482 33.74 38.16 -27.42
N ASP A 483 32.79 39.09 -27.33
CA ASP A 483 31.97 39.22 -26.11
C ASP A 483 30.80 38.22 -26.11
N VAL A 484 30.52 37.71 -24.93
CA VAL A 484 29.36 36.80 -24.68
C VAL A 484 28.39 37.47 -23.70
N PHE A 485 27.12 37.48 -24.07
CA PHE A 485 25.99 37.79 -23.21
C PHE A 485 25.29 36.52 -22.81
N LEU A 486 25.08 36.31 -21.49
CA LEU A 486 24.50 35.08 -20.94
C LEU A 486 23.30 35.39 -20.02
N LEU A 487 22.22 34.63 -20.20
CA LEU A 487 21.03 34.59 -19.37
C LEU A 487 20.91 33.20 -18.75
N THR A 488 20.49 33.11 -17.47
CA THR A 488 20.25 31.83 -16.79
C THR A 488 19.08 31.97 -15.85
N SER A 489 18.31 30.87 -15.65
CA SER A 489 17.36 30.77 -14.53
C SER A 489 18.07 30.41 -13.22
N ASP A 490 17.37 30.54 -12.10
CA ASP A 490 17.89 30.25 -10.76
C ASP A 490 18.15 28.75 -10.53
N GLY A 491 17.41 27.83 -11.17
CA GLY A 491 17.69 26.41 -11.08
C GLY A 491 19.10 26.00 -11.53
N ILE A 492 19.82 26.88 -12.24
CA ILE A 492 21.25 26.68 -12.53
C ILE A 492 22.12 27.17 -11.36
N THR A 493 21.86 28.36 -10.86
CA THR A 493 22.67 28.96 -9.77
C THR A 493 22.37 28.36 -8.41
N GLU A 494 21.19 27.81 -8.23
CA GLU A 494 20.77 27.07 -7.03
C GLU A 494 21.14 25.58 -7.08
N ALA A 495 21.57 25.05 -8.23
CA ALA A 495 22.04 23.69 -8.34
C ALA A 495 23.10 23.36 -7.30
N THR A 496 22.93 22.24 -6.61
CA THR A 496 23.90 21.78 -5.60
C THR A 496 25.07 21.09 -6.27
N VAL A 497 26.28 21.61 -6.10
CA VAL A 497 27.50 21.00 -6.62
C VAL A 497 28.40 20.52 -5.51
N THR A 498 29.17 19.47 -5.80
CA THR A 498 30.15 18.90 -4.86
C THR A 498 31.49 19.61 -5.03
N ASN A 499 31.89 20.39 -4.04
CA ASN A 499 33.18 21.00 -3.99
C ASN A 499 34.19 20.08 -3.29
N GLN A 500 35.28 19.73 -3.97
CA GLN A 500 36.44 19.11 -3.32
C GLN A 500 37.31 20.21 -2.68
N ALA A 501 37.33 20.24 -1.36
CA ALA A 501 38.28 21.15 -0.68
C ALA A 501 39.72 20.67 -0.92
N VAL A 502 40.51 21.52 -1.52
CA VAL A 502 41.93 21.24 -1.76
C VAL A 502 42.63 21.04 -0.42
N GLY A 503 42.93 19.76 -0.07
CA GLY A 503 43.77 19.41 1.09
C GLY A 503 43.11 18.70 2.27
N SER A 504 41.79 18.59 2.34
CA SER A 504 41.11 17.94 3.51
C SER A 504 40.39 16.62 3.20
N GLY A 505 40.21 16.26 1.94
CA GLY A 505 39.46 15.04 1.57
C GLY A 505 37.96 15.08 1.88
N GLU A 506 37.45 16.15 2.47
CA GLU A 506 36.02 16.34 2.74
C GLU A 506 35.31 16.90 1.49
N GLN A 507 34.28 16.21 1.05
CA GLN A 507 33.35 16.67 0.01
C GLN A 507 32.26 17.52 0.69
N THR A 508 32.27 18.82 0.44
CA THR A 508 31.20 19.73 0.87
C THR A 508 30.24 19.99 -0.29
N ARG A 509 28.94 19.90 -0.04
CA ARG A 509 27.91 20.29 -1.00
C ARG A 509 27.50 21.74 -0.74
N SER A 510 27.48 22.55 -1.79
CA SER A 510 26.99 23.93 -1.74
C SER A 510 26.26 24.31 -3.02
N MET A 511 25.40 25.32 -2.93
CA MET A 511 24.81 25.91 -4.14
C MET A 511 25.89 26.49 -5.03
N LEU A 512 25.72 26.35 -6.34
CA LEU A 512 26.67 26.82 -7.34
C LEU A 512 26.85 28.34 -7.26
N GLN A 513 25.76 29.09 -7.12
CA GLN A 513 25.71 30.55 -7.17
C GLN A 513 26.27 31.13 -8.48
N GLN A 514 26.18 32.45 -8.70
CA GLN A 514 26.73 33.09 -9.89
C GLN A 514 28.25 32.98 -9.98
N ASP A 515 28.93 33.03 -8.84
CA ASP A 515 30.40 32.89 -8.78
C ASP A 515 30.89 31.50 -9.14
N GLY A 516 30.14 30.47 -8.72
CA GLY A 516 30.43 29.08 -9.11
C GLY A 516 30.18 28.84 -10.60
N LEU A 517 29.09 29.38 -11.14
CA LEU A 517 28.80 29.32 -12.58
C LEU A 517 29.91 30.00 -13.38
N TRP A 518 30.37 31.18 -12.94
CA TRP A 518 31.49 31.89 -13.58
C TRP A 518 32.74 31.01 -13.61
N LYS A 519 33.11 30.38 -12.50
CA LYS A 519 34.26 29.46 -12.45
C LYS A 519 34.16 28.31 -13.44
N LEU A 520 32.95 27.74 -13.61
CA LEU A 520 32.72 26.67 -14.59
C LEU A 520 32.85 27.17 -16.03
N LEU A 521 32.38 28.40 -16.32
CA LEU A 521 32.51 29.04 -17.64
C LEU A 521 33.97 29.28 -18.01
N VAL A 522 34.78 29.84 -17.11
CA VAL A 522 36.23 30.10 -17.32
C VAL A 522 37.02 28.79 -17.52
N GLN A 523 36.59 27.69 -16.93
CA GLN A 523 37.22 26.37 -17.12
C GLN A 523 36.97 25.77 -18.51
N GLN A 524 36.02 26.29 -19.30
CA GLN A 524 35.86 25.90 -20.69
C GLN A 524 36.93 26.58 -21.56
N HIS A 525 38.07 25.91 -21.72
CA HIS A 525 39.20 26.42 -22.53
C HIS A 525 39.00 26.27 -24.06
N SER A 526 37.77 26.01 -24.51
CA SER A 526 37.37 25.88 -25.91
C SER A 526 36.17 26.78 -26.21
N SER A 527 35.61 26.70 -27.42
CA SER A 527 34.37 27.43 -27.75
C SER A 527 33.27 27.12 -26.72
N LEU A 528 32.52 28.13 -26.30
CA LEU A 528 31.39 27.99 -25.37
C LEU A 528 30.40 26.93 -25.88
N ASN A 529 30.11 25.96 -25.01
CA ASN A 529 29.13 24.90 -25.27
C ASN A 529 28.23 24.74 -24.05
N LEU A 530 26.99 25.19 -24.18
CA LEU A 530 25.99 25.18 -23.07
C LEU A 530 25.53 23.79 -22.73
N ASP A 531 25.37 22.88 -23.69
CA ASP A 531 24.98 21.49 -23.43
C ASP A 531 26.00 20.78 -22.55
N SER A 532 27.28 20.94 -22.87
CA SER A 532 28.39 20.38 -22.07
C SER A 532 28.42 20.95 -20.65
N LEU A 533 28.16 22.26 -20.50
CA LEU A 533 28.11 22.94 -19.20
C LEU A 533 26.97 22.39 -18.34
N LEU A 534 25.75 22.29 -18.90
CA LEU A 534 24.60 21.75 -18.20
C LEU A 534 24.76 20.28 -17.88
N ALA A 535 25.31 19.47 -18.81
CA ALA A 535 25.61 18.06 -18.56
C ALA A 535 26.54 17.89 -17.36
N ARG A 536 27.55 18.76 -17.19
CA ARG A 536 28.45 18.76 -16.03
C ARG A 536 27.74 19.14 -14.74
N ILE A 537 26.92 20.19 -14.73
CA ILE A 537 26.15 20.63 -13.55
C ILE A 537 25.18 19.52 -13.12
N ARG A 538 24.51 18.84 -14.07
CA ARG A 538 23.56 17.75 -13.81
C ARG A 538 24.25 16.48 -13.33
N ALA A 539 25.47 16.20 -13.77
CA ALA A 539 26.24 15.05 -13.28
C ALA A 539 26.54 15.15 -11.78
N ASP A 540 26.80 16.36 -11.30
CA ASP A 540 27.07 16.64 -9.88
C ASP A 540 25.76 16.72 -9.05
N ASN A 541 24.60 16.95 -9.70
CA ASN A 541 23.28 17.08 -9.08
C ASN A 541 22.27 16.08 -9.67
N PRO A 542 22.25 14.82 -9.20
CA PRO A 542 21.40 13.76 -9.76
C PRO A 542 19.89 13.99 -9.55
N VAL A 543 19.52 14.86 -8.60
CA VAL A 543 18.12 15.26 -8.36
C VAL A 543 17.97 16.73 -8.70
N GLN A 544 17.43 17.01 -9.87
CA GLN A 544 17.14 18.37 -10.31
C GLN A 544 15.96 18.92 -9.51
N GLU A 545 16.21 19.96 -8.70
CA GLU A 545 15.20 20.55 -7.81
C GLU A 545 14.35 21.61 -8.52
N ASP A 546 14.93 22.33 -9.50
CA ASP A 546 14.24 23.35 -10.30
C ASP A 546 14.59 23.28 -11.79
N ASP A 547 13.78 23.96 -12.60
CA ASP A 547 13.97 24.04 -14.04
C ASP A 547 15.31 24.73 -14.35
N GLN A 548 16.04 24.26 -15.35
CA GLN A 548 17.36 24.78 -15.73
C GLN A 548 17.33 25.35 -17.14
N THR A 549 17.38 26.67 -17.26
CA THR A 549 17.37 27.37 -18.53
C THR A 549 18.59 28.25 -18.66
N ILE A 550 19.24 28.17 -19.80
CA ILE A 550 20.41 28.97 -20.14
C ILE A 550 20.36 29.40 -21.61
N LEU A 551 20.73 30.63 -21.88
CA LEU A 551 20.78 31.20 -23.22
C LEU A 551 21.99 32.11 -23.34
N SER A 552 22.76 31.99 -24.44
CA SER A 552 23.90 32.83 -24.73
C SER A 552 23.85 33.43 -26.13
N LEU A 553 24.37 34.62 -26.27
CA LEU A 553 24.72 35.25 -27.54
C LEU A 553 26.21 35.60 -27.47
N GLU A 554 27.01 35.09 -28.42
CA GLU A 554 28.43 35.38 -28.61
C GLU A 554 28.60 36.21 -29.89
N VAL A 555 29.26 37.35 -29.83
CA VAL A 555 29.57 38.20 -30.99
C VAL A 555 30.82 37.65 -31.66
N LEU A 556 30.73 37.27 -32.94
CA LEU A 556 31.83 36.66 -33.70
C LEU A 556 32.82 37.65 -34.28
#